data_f52229d69ec58b3ae1d7d126056cba22
#
_entry.id   f52229d69ec58b3ae1d7d126056cba22
#
_cell.length_a   1.000
_cell.length_b   1.000
_cell.length_c   1.000
_cell.angle_alpha   90.00
_cell.angle_beta   90.00
_cell.angle_gamma   90.00
#
_symmetry.space_group_name_H-M   'P 1'
#
loop_
_entity.id
_entity.type
_entity.pdbx_description
1 polymer ?
#
loop_
_entity_poly.entity_id
_entity_poly.type
_entity_poly.pdbx_seq_one_letter_code
_entity_poly.pdbx_strand_id
1 'polypeptide(L)'
;MLALNIFSIKAQQQVFSCSQEKATATDTARYKVTYRLDYTCHSKADKRFDDVRTLLIGRHSAKDFSDIIFHYDSLMTEDMRRGAESFYNPKGFPWPYEILVSPKEKNADMKYRLPDGMDNLHYSEPIADMRWVFQADTARTVLGYECQLATCDFAGRHYSAWFAPDIPLQFGPYKFGGLPGLILRIQDDEKQFVWEAIGFEKSDAPILIYGYENEKNCTPAEAAKTITRCFNTPLAFKLAAFGGGKGRIMIVGKDGKTRDATEVEDTPIPYEPIEKLSE
;
A
#
# COMPACT_ATOMS: atom_id res chain seq x y z
N MET A 1 31.60 3.67 -19.26
CA MET A 1 31.66 3.52 -17.80
C MET A 1 30.66 2.43 -17.43
N LEU A 2 31.10 1.30 -16.87
CA LEU A 2 30.17 0.27 -16.39
C LEU A 2 29.52 0.82 -15.12
N ALA A 3 28.20 1.05 -15.15
CA ALA A 3 27.46 1.41 -13.96
C ALA A 3 27.48 0.21 -12.98
N LEU A 4 28.12 0.39 -11.83
CA LEU A 4 28.16 -0.58 -10.77
C LEU A 4 26.93 -0.35 -9.89
N ASN A 5 25.90 -1.18 -10.09
CA ASN A 5 24.73 -1.15 -9.21
C ASN A 5 25.01 -1.96 -7.94
N ILE A 6 25.17 -1.29 -6.80
CA ILE A 6 25.41 -1.93 -5.51
C ILE A 6 24.08 -1.98 -4.75
N PHE A 7 23.57 -3.18 -4.52
CA PHE A 7 22.36 -3.41 -3.73
C PHE A 7 22.70 -4.03 -2.37
N SER A 8 22.03 -3.58 -1.34
CA SER A 8 22.12 -4.18 0.00
C SER A 8 21.07 -5.28 0.16
N ILE A 9 21.47 -6.49 0.50
CA ILE A 9 20.53 -7.54 0.93
C ILE A 9 20.10 -7.21 2.36
N LYS A 10 19.21 -6.24 2.52
CA LYS A 10 18.42 -6.16 3.74
C LYS A 10 17.17 -7.01 3.52
N ALA A 11 16.77 -7.77 4.52
CA ALA A 11 15.62 -8.68 4.49
C ALA A 11 14.26 -7.95 4.33
N GLN A 12 14.25 -6.74 3.80
CA GLN A 12 13.10 -5.90 3.64
C GLN A 12 13.20 -5.14 2.34
N GLN A 13 12.15 -5.25 1.55
CA GLN A 13 12.02 -4.52 0.29
C GLN A 13 11.65 -3.06 0.61
N GLN A 14 12.53 -2.16 0.21
CA GLN A 14 12.35 -0.74 0.46
C GLN A 14 11.70 -0.08 -0.75
N VAL A 15 10.65 0.69 -0.49
CA VAL A 15 9.98 1.50 -1.51
C VAL A 15 10.80 2.78 -1.70
N PHE A 16 11.12 3.13 -2.93
CA PHE A 16 11.78 4.40 -3.26
C PHE A 16 10.75 5.44 -3.73
N SER A 17 11.13 6.72 -3.63
CA SER A 17 10.32 7.80 -4.19
C SER A 17 10.24 7.69 -5.73
N CYS A 18 9.10 8.12 -6.28
CA CYS A 18 8.88 8.26 -7.71
C CYS A 18 8.36 9.67 -8.01
N SER A 19 8.75 10.26 -9.13
CA SER A 19 8.17 11.54 -9.52
C SER A 19 6.68 11.37 -9.84
N GLN A 20 5.90 12.31 -9.33
CA GLN A 20 4.48 12.43 -9.63
C GLN A 20 4.35 13.23 -10.92
N GLU A 21 4.16 12.53 -12.03
CA GLU A 21 3.95 13.17 -13.31
C GLU A 21 2.48 13.66 -13.42
N LYS A 22 1.82 13.46 -14.44
CA LYS A 22 0.47 13.94 -14.73
C LYS A 22 -0.50 13.67 -13.58
N ALA A 23 -1.07 14.72 -12.98
CA ALA A 23 -2.14 14.62 -12.02
C ALA A 23 -3.49 14.80 -12.71
N THR A 24 -4.42 13.88 -12.53
CA THR A 24 -5.80 13.97 -13.00
C THR A 24 -6.72 14.07 -11.79
N ALA A 25 -7.50 15.17 -11.70
CA ALA A 25 -8.51 15.33 -10.66
C ALA A 25 -9.74 14.47 -10.98
N THR A 26 -10.16 13.64 -10.03
CA THR A 26 -11.33 12.76 -10.14
C THR A 26 -12.50 13.24 -9.29
N ASP A 27 -12.22 13.86 -8.15
CA ASP A 27 -13.21 14.37 -7.21
C ASP A 27 -12.58 15.46 -6.33
N THR A 28 -13.37 16.04 -5.44
CA THR A 28 -12.90 16.90 -4.36
C THR A 28 -13.28 16.27 -3.03
N ALA A 29 -12.32 16.15 -2.13
CA ALA A 29 -12.56 15.63 -0.80
C ALA A 29 -13.54 16.52 -0.04
N ARG A 30 -14.39 15.89 0.76
CA ARG A 30 -15.25 16.52 1.77
C ARG A 30 -14.73 16.24 3.17
N TYR A 31 -14.04 15.11 3.30
CA TYR A 31 -13.44 14.66 4.55
C TYR A 31 -12.10 13.99 4.28
N LYS A 32 -11.24 14.09 5.29
CA LYS A 32 -9.97 13.38 5.38
C LYS A 32 -9.96 12.55 6.65
N VAL A 33 -9.61 11.29 6.53
CA VAL A 33 -9.35 10.40 7.67
C VAL A 33 -7.89 10.02 7.63
N THR A 34 -7.21 10.15 8.75
CA THR A 34 -5.83 9.67 8.89
C THR A 34 -5.86 8.39 9.72
N TYR A 35 -5.33 7.30 9.15
CA TYR A 35 -5.20 6.03 9.84
C TYR A 35 -3.74 5.74 10.14
N ARG A 36 -3.49 5.13 11.29
CA ARG A 36 -2.28 4.35 11.49
C ARG A 36 -2.57 2.93 11.05
N LEU A 37 -1.79 2.43 10.12
CA LEU A 37 -1.74 1.03 9.75
C LEU A 37 -0.58 0.39 10.50
N ASP A 38 -0.86 -0.62 11.30
CA ASP A 38 0.11 -1.50 11.92
C ASP A 38 0.00 -2.87 11.24
N TYR A 39 1.07 -3.35 10.62
CA TYR A 39 0.99 -4.55 9.81
C TYR A 39 2.24 -5.43 9.92
N THR A 40 2.09 -6.69 9.53
CA THR A 40 3.20 -7.62 9.35
C THR A 40 3.11 -8.28 7.98
N CYS A 41 4.26 -8.47 7.35
CA CYS A 41 4.34 -9.17 6.07
C CYS A 41 4.33 -10.70 6.22
N HIS A 42 4.26 -11.22 7.45
CA HIS A 42 4.37 -12.65 7.71
C HIS A 42 3.77 -13.01 9.06
N SER A 43 2.92 -14.05 9.10
CA SER A 43 2.22 -14.51 10.30
C SER A 43 3.13 -14.96 11.47
N LYS A 44 4.38 -15.32 11.17
CA LYS A 44 5.39 -15.74 12.16
C LYS A 44 6.46 -14.68 12.42
N ALA A 45 6.30 -13.46 11.89
CA ALA A 45 7.29 -12.40 12.08
C ALA A 45 7.06 -11.70 13.42
N ASP A 46 8.08 -11.66 14.26
CA ASP A 46 8.10 -10.84 15.48
C ASP A 46 8.12 -9.33 15.15
N LYS A 47 8.41 -8.98 13.90
CA LYS A 47 8.56 -7.61 13.48
C LYS A 47 7.29 -7.09 12.82
N ARG A 48 6.76 -6.04 13.42
CA ARG A 48 5.65 -5.26 12.87
C ARG A 48 6.18 -3.99 12.21
N PHE A 49 5.42 -3.50 11.27
CA PHE A 49 5.64 -2.25 10.55
C PHE A 49 4.47 -1.32 10.76
N ASP A 50 4.72 -0.05 10.61
CA ASP A 50 3.68 0.97 10.67
C ASP A 50 3.74 1.89 9.45
N ASP A 51 2.57 2.37 9.06
CA ASP A 51 2.40 3.39 8.03
C ASP A 51 1.31 4.38 8.48
N VAL A 52 1.45 5.60 8.03
CA VAL A 52 0.41 6.62 8.17
C VAL A 52 -0.33 6.71 6.84
N ARG A 53 -1.63 6.41 6.88
CA ARG A 53 -2.49 6.37 5.69
C ARG A 53 -3.46 7.53 5.70
N THR A 54 -3.57 8.23 4.59
CA THR A 54 -4.63 9.21 4.35
C THR A 54 -5.73 8.60 3.49
N LEU A 55 -6.97 8.69 3.96
CA LEU A 55 -8.18 8.43 3.19
C LEU A 55 -8.87 9.75 2.90
N LEU A 56 -8.84 10.21 1.65
CA LEU A 56 -9.63 11.33 1.16
C LEU A 56 -11.00 10.83 0.69
N ILE A 57 -12.08 11.37 1.25
CA ILE A 57 -13.45 10.97 0.91
C ILE A 57 -14.14 12.12 0.18
N GLY A 58 -14.44 11.91 -1.09
CA GLY A 58 -15.19 12.81 -1.94
C GLY A 58 -16.68 12.48 -2.00
N ARG A 59 -17.36 12.96 -3.06
CA ARG A 59 -18.77 12.65 -3.32
C ARG A 59 -18.93 11.30 -4.03
N HIS A 60 -18.02 10.98 -4.91
CA HIS A 60 -18.11 9.85 -5.84
C HIS A 60 -17.02 8.82 -5.64
N SER A 61 -15.91 9.22 -5.04
CA SER A 61 -14.75 8.37 -4.85
C SER A 61 -14.08 8.61 -3.50
N ALA A 62 -13.25 7.65 -3.08
CA ALA A 62 -12.34 7.80 -1.96
C ALA A 62 -10.96 7.29 -2.34
N LYS A 63 -9.91 7.99 -1.89
CA LYS A 63 -8.53 7.64 -2.19
C LYS A 63 -7.76 7.36 -0.90
N ASP A 64 -7.21 6.15 -0.79
CA ASP A 64 -6.32 5.71 0.29
C ASP A 64 -4.87 5.64 -0.20
N PHE A 65 -3.95 6.29 0.49
CA PHE A 65 -2.53 6.29 0.15
C PHE A 65 -1.64 6.50 1.39
N SER A 66 -0.36 6.13 1.27
CA SER A 66 0.64 6.38 2.32
C SER A 66 1.08 7.84 2.32
N ASP A 67 0.94 8.52 3.46
CA ASP A 67 1.46 9.88 3.65
C ASP A 67 2.99 9.91 3.53
N ILE A 68 3.65 8.85 3.98
CA ILE A 68 5.11 8.74 3.91
C ILE A 68 5.57 8.69 2.44
N ILE A 69 4.99 7.80 1.65
CA ILE A 69 5.32 7.68 0.22
C ILE A 69 4.99 8.99 -0.50
N PHE A 70 3.80 9.52 -0.28
CA PHE A 70 3.35 10.75 -0.92
C PHE A 70 4.26 11.95 -0.63
N HIS A 71 4.72 12.09 0.62
CA HIS A 71 5.65 13.14 1.02
C HIS A 71 6.96 13.07 0.23
N TYR A 72 7.58 11.89 0.17
CA TYR A 72 8.86 11.73 -0.53
C TYR A 72 8.72 11.85 -2.05
N ASP A 73 7.60 11.39 -2.61
CA ASP A 73 7.29 11.59 -4.03
C ASP A 73 7.13 13.07 -4.37
N SER A 74 6.47 13.82 -3.49
CA SER A 74 6.30 15.26 -3.67
C SER A 74 7.64 16.01 -3.62
N LEU A 75 8.53 15.64 -2.68
CA LEU A 75 9.87 16.20 -2.61
C LEU A 75 10.67 15.92 -3.88
N MET A 76 10.67 14.66 -4.34
CA MET A 76 11.36 14.28 -5.57
C MET A 76 10.82 15.04 -6.78
N THR A 77 9.50 15.14 -6.89
CA THR A 77 8.83 15.87 -7.98
C THR A 77 9.23 17.34 -7.99
N GLU A 78 9.29 17.99 -6.83
CA GLU A 78 9.68 19.38 -6.70
C GLU A 78 11.16 19.59 -7.07
N ASP A 79 12.05 18.71 -6.64
CA ASP A 79 13.47 18.78 -6.98
C ASP A 79 13.68 18.60 -8.49
N MET A 80 13.00 17.65 -9.13
CA MET A 80 13.06 17.46 -10.57
C MET A 80 12.56 18.69 -11.34
N ARG A 81 11.52 19.37 -10.86
CA ARG A 81 11.04 20.64 -11.45
C ARG A 81 12.08 21.76 -11.36
N ARG A 82 12.95 21.71 -10.36
CA ARG A 82 14.06 22.65 -10.19
C ARG A 82 15.33 22.22 -10.94
N GLY A 83 15.28 21.09 -11.66
CA GLY A 83 16.42 20.54 -12.40
C GLY A 83 17.43 19.80 -11.53
N ALA A 84 17.08 19.42 -10.31
CA ALA A 84 17.89 18.57 -9.45
C ALA A 84 17.55 17.09 -9.66
N GLU A 85 18.58 16.25 -9.68
CA GLU A 85 18.43 14.80 -9.67
C GLU A 85 18.51 14.30 -8.22
N SER A 86 17.34 14.17 -7.56
CA SER A 86 17.26 13.72 -6.18
C SER A 86 16.49 12.39 -6.10
N PHE A 87 17.02 11.46 -5.33
CA PHE A 87 16.34 10.20 -5.00
C PHE A 87 16.14 10.16 -3.49
N TYR A 88 14.90 9.96 -3.09
CA TYR A 88 14.56 9.84 -1.69
C TYR A 88 14.24 8.40 -1.35
N ASN A 89 14.66 8.04 -0.15
CA ASN A 89 14.39 6.76 0.44
C ASN A 89 13.42 6.98 1.62
N PRO A 90 12.13 6.67 1.48
CA PRO A 90 11.15 6.83 2.54
C PRO A 90 11.62 6.14 3.82
N LYS A 91 11.52 6.84 4.94
CA LYS A 91 11.86 6.27 6.24
C LYS A 91 10.79 5.27 6.67
N GLY A 92 11.21 4.20 7.31
CA GLY A 92 10.30 3.14 7.74
C GLY A 92 9.97 2.14 6.61
N PHE A 93 8.82 1.53 6.71
CA PHE A 93 8.31 0.56 5.74
C PHE A 93 6.87 0.90 5.41
N PRO A 94 6.63 1.97 4.64
CA PRO A 94 5.29 2.35 4.25
C PRO A 94 4.67 1.26 3.37
N TRP A 95 3.36 1.07 3.54
CA TRP A 95 2.62 0.07 2.79
C TRP A 95 2.42 0.54 1.34
N PRO A 96 2.83 -0.25 0.33
CA PRO A 96 3.09 0.25 -1.03
C PRO A 96 1.84 0.44 -1.90
N TYR A 97 0.64 0.35 -1.35
CA TYR A 97 -0.60 0.54 -2.10
C TYR A 97 -1.08 1.98 -2.12
N GLU A 98 -1.54 2.43 -3.29
CA GLU A 98 -2.41 3.57 -3.50
C GLU A 98 -3.71 3.05 -4.12
N ILE A 99 -4.86 3.46 -3.59
CA ILE A 99 -6.15 2.86 -3.93
C ILE A 99 -7.17 3.96 -4.16
N LEU A 100 -7.82 3.97 -5.32
CA LEU A 100 -8.99 4.78 -5.57
C LEU A 100 -10.23 3.89 -5.62
N VAL A 101 -11.13 4.09 -4.69
CA VAL A 101 -12.40 3.36 -4.60
C VAL A 101 -13.51 4.18 -5.24
N SER A 102 -14.26 3.58 -6.16
CA SER A 102 -15.45 4.12 -6.77
C SER A 102 -16.68 3.28 -6.38
N PRO A 103 -17.37 3.61 -5.28
CA PRO A 103 -18.44 2.75 -4.74
C PRO A 103 -19.61 2.54 -5.70
N LYS A 104 -19.97 3.58 -6.47
CA LYS A 104 -21.05 3.50 -7.46
C LYS A 104 -20.73 2.50 -8.57
N GLU A 105 -19.48 2.44 -8.98
CA GLU A 105 -18.99 1.54 -10.03
C GLU A 105 -18.58 0.18 -9.44
N LYS A 106 -18.60 0.06 -8.11
CA LYS A 106 -18.11 -1.13 -7.38
C LYS A 106 -16.72 -1.55 -7.84
N ASN A 107 -15.85 -0.59 -8.04
CA ASN A 107 -14.51 -0.80 -8.58
C ASN A 107 -13.45 -0.11 -7.73
N ALA A 108 -12.29 -0.76 -7.62
CA ALA A 108 -11.07 -0.21 -7.04
C ALA A 108 -9.99 -0.13 -8.11
N ASP A 109 -9.41 1.05 -8.27
CA ASP A 109 -8.22 1.29 -9.07
C ASP A 109 -7.00 1.22 -8.14
N MET A 110 -6.10 0.30 -8.42
CA MET A 110 -5.03 -0.12 -7.53
C MET A 110 -3.69 0.21 -8.13
N LYS A 111 -2.83 0.86 -7.36
CA LYS A 111 -1.41 0.97 -7.66
C LYS A 111 -0.59 0.31 -6.58
N TYR A 112 0.32 -0.55 -6.98
CA TYR A 112 1.27 -1.21 -6.10
C TYR A 112 2.69 -0.88 -6.51
N ARG A 113 3.43 -0.26 -5.61
CA ARG A 113 4.82 0.10 -5.86
C ARG A 113 5.74 -1.08 -5.54
N LEU A 114 6.37 -1.63 -6.58
CA LEU A 114 7.41 -2.63 -6.37
C LEU A 114 8.63 -1.98 -5.70
N PRO A 115 9.38 -2.74 -4.91
CA PRO A 115 10.55 -2.21 -4.20
C PRO A 115 11.70 -1.86 -5.14
N ASP A 116 12.71 -1.20 -4.59
CA ASP A 116 13.99 -0.89 -5.24
C ASP A 116 13.88 -0.07 -6.54
N GLY A 117 12.85 0.77 -6.67
CA GLY A 117 12.65 1.63 -7.85
C GLY A 117 12.22 0.88 -9.11
N MET A 118 11.71 -0.35 -8.95
CA MET A 118 11.10 -1.12 -10.03
C MET A 118 9.73 -0.56 -10.43
N ASP A 119 9.03 -1.26 -11.32
CA ASP A 119 7.74 -0.83 -11.85
C ASP A 119 6.71 -0.50 -10.78
N ASN A 120 5.81 0.44 -11.09
CA ASN A 120 4.54 0.64 -10.39
C ASN A 120 3.46 -0.16 -11.11
N LEU A 121 2.93 -1.20 -10.47
CA LEU A 121 1.85 -1.99 -11.03
C LEU A 121 0.53 -1.21 -10.93
N HIS A 122 -0.20 -1.11 -12.02
CA HIS A 122 -1.50 -0.45 -12.09
C HIS A 122 -2.55 -1.42 -12.63
N TYR A 123 -3.61 -1.62 -11.87
CA TYR A 123 -4.71 -2.51 -12.24
C TYR A 123 -6.01 -2.08 -11.60
N SER A 124 -7.12 -2.47 -12.22
CA SER A 124 -8.46 -2.25 -11.68
C SER A 124 -9.12 -3.58 -11.36
N GLU A 125 -9.89 -3.61 -10.28
CA GLU A 125 -10.61 -4.80 -9.86
C GLU A 125 -11.97 -4.47 -9.25
N PRO A 126 -12.98 -5.35 -9.40
CA PRO A 126 -14.26 -5.17 -8.74
C PRO A 126 -14.11 -5.30 -7.22
N ILE A 127 -14.83 -4.45 -6.48
CA ILE A 127 -14.92 -4.56 -5.03
C ILE A 127 -15.93 -5.65 -4.70
N ALA A 128 -15.48 -6.68 -4.01
CA ALA A 128 -16.35 -7.74 -3.52
C ALA A 128 -17.39 -7.21 -2.53
N ASP A 129 -18.58 -7.78 -2.56
CA ASP A 129 -19.64 -7.43 -1.62
C ASP A 129 -19.29 -7.97 -0.22
N MET A 130 -19.05 -7.05 0.71
CA MET A 130 -18.71 -7.40 2.10
C MET A 130 -19.99 -7.70 2.85
N ARG A 131 -20.26 -8.97 3.12
CA ARG A 131 -21.43 -9.42 3.88
C ARG A 131 -21.20 -9.18 5.37
N TRP A 132 -21.42 -7.97 5.82
CA TRP A 132 -21.23 -7.56 7.19
C TRP A 132 -22.27 -8.21 8.13
N VAL A 133 -21.79 -8.79 9.22
CA VAL A 133 -22.59 -9.33 10.33
C VAL A 133 -22.41 -8.42 11.54
N PHE A 134 -23.49 -7.76 11.95
CA PHE A 134 -23.50 -6.86 13.10
C PHE A 134 -23.41 -7.64 14.40
N GLN A 135 -22.55 -7.19 15.31
CA GLN A 135 -22.39 -7.79 16.63
C GLN A 135 -23.12 -6.94 17.68
N ALA A 136 -24.07 -7.55 18.38
CA ALA A 136 -24.76 -6.88 19.46
C ALA A 136 -23.85 -6.68 20.67
N ASP A 137 -24.15 -5.67 21.48
CA ASP A 137 -23.55 -5.39 22.80
C ASP A 137 -22.02 -5.20 22.79
N THR A 138 -21.43 -4.84 21.64
CA THR A 138 -20.01 -4.56 21.55
C THR A 138 -19.81 -3.12 21.16
N ALA A 139 -19.50 -2.27 22.12
CA ALA A 139 -19.19 -0.86 21.90
C ALA A 139 -17.70 -0.58 22.13
N ARG A 140 -17.16 0.32 21.34
CA ARG A 140 -15.79 0.84 21.49
C ARG A 140 -15.76 2.32 21.12
N THR A 141 -15.01 3.11 21.85
CA THR A 141 -14.77 4.51 21.48
C THR A 141 -13.48 4.64 20.68
N VAL A 142 -13.57 5.27 19.51
CA VAL A 142 -12.41 5.63 18.65
C VAL A 142 -12.55 7.10 18.28
N LEU A 143 -11.51 7.90 18.47
CA LEU A 143 -11.54 9.37 18.25
C LEU A 143 -12.71 10.09 18.95
N GLY A 144 -13.20 9.56 20.08
CA GLY A 144 -14.34 10.12 20.80
C GLY A 144 -15.72 9.73 20.25
N TYR A 145 -15.79 8.95 19.18
CA TYR A 145 -17.03 8.42 18.61
C TYR A 145 -17.34 7.04 19.16
N GLU A 146 -18.60 6.81 19.50
CA GLU A 146 -19.09 5.47 19.83
C GLU A 146 -19.17 4.63 18.55
N CYS A 147 -18.50 3.49 18.54
CA CYS A 147 -18.43 2.58 17.41
C CYS A 147 -19.16 1.28 17.73
N GLN A 148 -19.88 0.77 16.75
CA GLN A 148 -20.45 -0.56 16.73
C GLN A 148 -19.52 -1.54 16.01
N LEU A 149 -19.58 -2.82 16.37
CA LEU A 149 -18.80 -3.88 15.75
C LEU A 149 -19.59 -4.58 14.67
N ALA A 150 -18.96 -4.76 13.52
CA ALA A 150 -19.41 -5.68 12.49
C ALA A 150 -18.24 -6.56 12.02
N THR A 151 -18.53 -7.79 11.60
CA THR A 151 -17.53 -8.73 11.10
C THR A 151 -17.87 -9.17 9.68
N CYS A 152 -16.86 -9.53 8.90
CA CYS A 152 -17.06 -10.14 7.58
C CYS A 152 -15.88 -11.03 7.19
N ASP A 153 -16.15 -11.96 6.30
CA ASP A 153 -15.10 -12.67 5.57
C ASP A 153 -14.82 -11.92 4.26
N PHE A 154 -13.56 -11.55 4.07
CA PHE A 154 -13.11 -10.85 2.88
C PHE A 154 -11.74 -11.35 2.43
N ALA A 155 -11.65 -11.76 1.17
CA ALA A 155 -10.42 -12.19 0.52
C ALA A 155 -9.57 -13.18 1.34
N GLY A 156 -10.25 -14.21 1.91
CA GLY A 156 -9.63 -15.30 2.67
C GLY A 156 -9.20 -14.93 4.09
N ARG A 157 -9.69 -13.81 4.63
CA ARG A 157 -9.48 -13.38 6.03
C ARG A 157 -10.81 -13.03 6.69
N HIS A 158 -10.88 -13.24 8.00
CA HIS A 158 -11.99 -12.75 8.82
C HIS A 158 -11.62 -11.41 9.44
N TYR A 159 -12.48 -10.40 9.26
CA TYR A 159 -12.25 -9.03 9.74
C TYR A 159 -13.27 -8.61 10.78
N SER A 160 -12.78 -7.85 11.75
CA SER A 160 -13.57 -7.12 12.74
C SER A 160 -13.44 -5.63 12.49
N ALA A 161 -14.55 -4.94 12.22
CA ALA A 161 -14.61 -3.50 11.93
C ALA A 161 -15.46 -2.77 12.96
N TRP A 162 -14.89 -1.72 13.55
CA TRP A 162 -15.60 -0.76 14.41
C TRP A 162 -15.92 0.47 13.57
N PHE A 163 -17.20 0.72 13.36
CA PHE A 163 -17.70 1.85 12.59
C PHE A 163 -18.53 2.79 13.46
N ALA A 164 -18.48 4.09 13.15
CA ALA A 164 -19.21 5.15 13.86
C ALA A 164 -20.51 5.48 13.13
N PRO A 165 -21.72 5.12 13.64
CA PRO A 165 -22.99 5.47 13.02
C PRO A 165 -23.23 6.99 12.95
N ASP A 166 -22.67 7.74 13.88
CA ASP A 166 -22.77 9.21 13.92
C ASP A 166 -22.03 9.90 12.77
N ILE A 167 -21.17 9.17 12.06
CA ILE A 167 -20.50 9.65 10.86
C ILE A 167 -21.05 8.86 9.66
N PRO A 168 -22.10 9.37 8.96
CA PRO A 168 -22.83 8.62 7.93
C PRO A 168 -22.05 8.55 6.61
N LEU A 169 -20.84 8.05 6.67
CA LEU A 169 -19.93 7.81 5.54
C LEU A 169 -19.67 6.31 5.45
N GLN A 170 -20.06 5.70 4.32
CA GLN A 170 -19.94 4.25 4.10
C GLN A 170 -18.55 3.87 3.58
N PHE A 171 -17.50 4.42 4.16
CA PHE A 171 -16.12 4.24 3.75
C PHE A 171 -15.26 3.71 4.91
N GLY A 172 -14.11 3.18 4.56
CA GLY A 172 -13.04 2.75 5.45
C GLY A 172 -11.70 2.73 4.74
N PRO A 173 -10.62 2.33 5.41
CA PRO A 173 -9.30 2.19 4.80
C PRO A 173 -9.27 1.04 3.79
N TYR A 174 -8.30 1.03 2.91
CA TYR A 174 -8.17 0.03 1.86
C TYR A 174 -9.40 0.00 0.95
N LYS A 175 -10.01 -1.17 0.76
CA LYS A 175 -11.27 -1.37 0.00
C LYS A 175 -12.49 -1.54 0.90
N PHE A 176 -12.32 -1.39 2.24
CA PHE A 176 -13.40 -1.62 3.19
C PHE A 176 -14.44 -0.51 3.16
N GLY A 177 -15.71 -0.89 3.21
CA GLY A 177 -16.83 0.04 3.21
C GLY A 177 -18.18 -0.67 3.28
N GLY A 178 -19.26 0.08 3.04
CA GLY A 178 -20.62 -0.46 3.00
C GLY A 178 -21.31 -0.60 4.36
N LEU A 179 -20.65 -0.26 5.48
CA LEU A 179 -21.28 -0.14 6.79
C LEU A 179 -22.06 1.17 6.89
N PRO A 180 -23.12 1.28 7.73
CA PRO A 180 -23.92 2.49 7.90
C PRO A 180 -23.20 3.55 8.75
N GLY A 181 -21.88 3.71 8.54
CA GLY A 181 -21.02 4.65 9.24
C GLY A 181 -19.56 4.47 8.83
N LEU A 182 -18.74 5.46 9.16
CA LEU A 182 -17.30 5.44 8.86
C LEU A 182 -16.59 4.36 9.69
N ILE A 183 -15.83 3.50 9.04
CA ILE A 183 -14.98 2.52 9.72
C ILE A 183 -13.80 3.25 10.33
N LEU A 184 -13.79 3.37 11.66
CA LEU A 184 -12.70 4.02 12.39
C LEU A 184 -11.61 3.05 12.84
N ARG A 185 -11.92 1.75 12.91
CA ARG A 185 -10.92 0.73 13.15
C ARG A 185 -11.32 -0.56 12.44
N ILE A 186 -10.36 -1.25 11.86
CA ILE A 186 -10.55 -2.59 11.31
C ILE A 186 -9.28 -3.41 11.46
N GLN A 187 -9.45 -4.70 11.73
CA GLN A 187 -8.36 -5.64 11.85
C GLN A 187 -8.79 -7.03 11.39
N ASP A 188 -7.86 -7.84 10.90
CA ASP A 188 -8.05 -9.27 10.74
C ASP A 188 -7.85 -10.02 12.06
N ASP A 189 -8.36 -11.25 12.17
CA ASP A 189 -8.32 -12.05 13.41
C ASP A 189 -6.89 -12.31 13.89
N GLU A 190 -5.95 -12.50 12.98
CA GLU A 190 -4.54 -12.71 13.28
C GLU A 190 -3.82 -11.38 13.61
N LYS A 191 -4.50 -10.24 13.47
CA LYS A 191 -3.94 -8.89 13.63
C LYS A 191 -2.72 -8.64 12.75
N GLN A 192 -2.68 -9.29 11.59
CA GLN A 192 -1.64 -9.03 10.61
C GLN A 192 -1.77 -7.65 10.00
N PHE A 193 -3.00 -7.18 9.87
CA PHE A 193 -3.32 -5.83 9.42
C PHE A 193 -4.28 -5.18 10.41
N VAL A 194 -3.88 -4.05 10.96
CA VAL A 194 -4.69 -3.27 11.90
C VAL A 194 -4.68 -1.81 11.46
N TRP A 195 -5.82 -1.31 11.00
CA TRP A 195 -6.02 0.12 10.78
C TRP A 195 -6.78 0.72 11.95
N GLU A 196 -6.30 1.85 12.45
CA GLU A 196 -6.98 2.63 13.47
C GLU A 196 -6.92 4.11 13.10
N ALA A 197 -8.09 4.76 13.02
CA ALA A 197 -8.19 6.18 12.75
C ALA A 197 -7.55 6.98 13.89
N ILE A 198 -6.66 7.90 13.53
CA ILE A 198 -5.95 8.81 14.43
C ILE A 198 -6.31 10.28 14.16
N GLY A 199 -7.08 10.55 13.10
CA GLY A 199 -7.58 11.86 12.76
C GLY A 199 -8.80 11.79 11.83
N PHE A 200 -9.75 12.70 12.01
CA PHE A 200 -10.91 12.89 11.13
C PHE A 200 -11.23 14.38 11.04
N GLU A 201 -11.26 14.92 9.84
CA GLU A 201 -11.46 16.35 9.59
C GLU A 201 -12.19 16.62 8.27
N LYS A 202 -12.77 17.80 8.13
CA LYS A 202 -13.25 18.31 6.84
C LYS A 202 -12.06 18.61 5.92
N SER A 203 -12.25 18.41 4.63
CA SER A 203 -11.22 18.67 3.63
C SER A 203 -11.86 19.18 2.34
N ASP A 204 -11.14 20.01 1.61
CA ASP A 204 -11.46 20.45 0.25
C ASP A 204 -10.32 20.10 -0.72
N ALA A 205 -9.43 19.23 -0.30
CA ALA A 205 -8.30 18.78 -1.11
C ALA A 205 -8.79 18.07 -2.38
N PRO A 206 -8.17 18.30 -3.55
CA PRO A 206 -8.49 17.56 -4.75
C PRO A 206 -8.11 16.08 -4.57
N ILE A 207 -8.96 15.17 -5.03
CA ILE A 207 -8.64 13.75 -5.14
C ILE A 207 -7.97 13.55 -6.49
N LEU A 208 -6.66 13.35 -6.48
CA LEU A 208 -5.82 13.27 -7.66
C LEU A 208 -5.33 11.84 -7.90
N ILE A 209 -5.37 11.41 -9.16
CA ILE A 209 -4.63 10.24 -9.63
C ILE A 209 -3.35 10.75 -10.27
N TYR A 210 -2.22 10.25 -9.80
CA TYR A 210 -0.91 10.55 -10.37
C TYR A 210 -0.48 9.45 -11.35
N GLY A 211 0.09 9.83 -12.49
CA GLY A 211 0.90 8.95 -13.30
C GLY A 211 2.32 8.85 -12.73
N TYR A 212 2.96 7.73 -12.92
CA TYR A 212 4.36 7.49 -12.54
C TYR A 212 5.16 7.06 -13.78
N GLU A 213 6.42 7.49 -13.86
CA GLU A 213 7.28 7.26 -15.03
C GLU A 213 7.37 5.78 -15.43
N ASN A 214 7.44 4.88 -14.45
CA ASN A 214 7.55 3.44 -14.62
C ASN A 214 6.25 2.70 -14.27
N GLU A 215 5.11 3.25 -14.66
CA GLU A 215 3.81 2.61 -14.45
C GLU A 215 3.57 1.50 -15.48
N LYS A 216 3.17 0.33 -14.98
CA LYS A 216 2.88 -0.85 -15.77
C LYS A 216 1.44 -1.31 -15.55
N ASN A 217 0.63 -1.16 -16.58
CA ASN A 217 -0.73 -1.68 -16.59
C ASN A 217 -0.71 -3.22 -16.65
N CYS A 218 -1.51 -3.85 -15.80
CA CYS A 218 -1.62 -5.31 -15.72
C CYS A 218 -3.01 -5.71 -15.21
N THR A 219 -3.31 -6.99 -15.23
CA THR A 219 -4.48 -7.56 -14.57
C THR A 219 -4.21 -7.79 -13.07
N PRO A 220 -5.26 -7.92 -12.23
CA PRO A 220 -5.09 -8.27 -10.81
C PRO A 220 -4.29 -9.57 -10.61
N ALA A 221 -4.52 -10.58 -11.45
CA ALA A 221 -3.79 -11.86 -11.38
C ALA A 221 -2.30 -11.70 -11.74
N GLU A 222 -1.97 -10.88 -12.74
CA GLU A 222 -0.58 -10.57 -13.09
C GLU A 222 0.11 -9.77 -11.99
N ALA A 223 -0.60 -8.82 -11.37
CA ALA A 223 -0.09 -8.06 -10.24
C ALA A 223 0.24 -8.99 -9.06
N ALA A 224 -0.71 -9.84 -8.64
CA ALA A 224 -0.53 -10.81 -7.57
C ALA A 224 0.65 -11.75 -7.83
N LYS A 225 0.76 -12.29 -9.06
CA LYS A 225 1.87 -13.15 -9.48
C LYS A 225 3.21 -12.42 -9.43
N THR A 226 3.24 -11.17 -9.90
CA THR A 226 4.46 -10.35 -9.94
C THR A 226 4.94 -10.02 -8.53
N ILE A 227 4.02 -9.59 -7.65
CA ILE A 227 4.30 -9.31 -6.24
C ILE A 227 4.82 -10.57 -5.55
N THR A 228 4.11 -11.70 -5.68
CA THR A 228 4.52 -12.98 -5.07
C THR A 228 5.92 -13.40 -5.55
N ARG A 229 6.20 -13.29 -6.83
CA ARG A 229 7.53 -13.59 -7.38
C ARG A 229 8.61 -12.68 -6.82
N CYS A 230 8.30 -11.39 -6.68
CA CYS A 230 9.24 -10.41 -6.11
C CYS A 230 9.69 -10.79 -4.69
N PHE A 231 8.80 -11.41 -3.89
CA PHE A 231 9.13 -11.87 -2.54
C PHE A 231 9.73 -13.27 -2.50
N ASN A 232 9.29 -14.19 -3.36
CA ASN A 232 9.76 -15.57 -3.37
C ASN A 232 11.16 -15.71 -3.98
N THR A 233 11.51 -14.89 -4.96
CA THR A 233 12.80 -14.91 -5.64
C THR A 233 13.33 -13.48 -5.82
N PRO A 234 13.62 -12.76 -4.72
CA PRO A 234 13.90 -11.33 -4.76
C PRO A 234 15.16 -11.00 -5.57
N LEU A 235 16.17 -11.83 -5.49
CA LEU A 235 17.42 -11.63 -6.22
C LEU A 235 17.24 -11.88 -7.72
N ALA A 236 16.64 -13.01 -8.09
CA ALA A 236 16.34 -13.32 -9.49
C ALA A 236 15.38 -12.28 -10.11
N PHE A 237 14.45 -11.77 -9.32
CA PHE A 237 13.53 -10.72 -9.75
C PHE A 237 14.28 -9.41 -10.06
N LYS A 238 15.20 -8.98 -9.18
CA LYS A 238 16.06 -7.81 -9.40
C LYS A 238 16.99 -7.99 -10.60
N LEU A 239 17.59 -9.16 -10.73
CA LEU A 239 18.44 -9.47 -11.87
C LEU A 239 17.66 -9.38 -13.19
N ALA A 240 16.42 -9.84 -13.23
CA ALA A 240 15.57 -9.73 -14.42
C ALA A 240 15.18 -8.29 -14.73
N ALA A 241 14.91 -7.47 -13.70
CA ALA A 241 14.51 -6.06 -13.86
C ALA A 241 15.69 -5.18 -14.31
N PHE A 242 16.87 -5.38 -13.73
CA PHE A 242 18.05 -4.52 -13.96
C PHE A 242 19.13 -5.17 -14.81
N GLY A 243 19.08 -6.49 -15.04
CA GLY A 243 20.12 -7.27 -15.73
C GLY A 243 20.08 -7.22 -17.25
N GLY A 244 19.14 -6.49 -17.87
CA GLY A 244 19.08 -6.31 -19.34
C GLY A 244 20.21 -5.47 -19.92
N GLY A 245 21.06 -4.85 -19.08
CA GLY A 245 22.28 -4.16 -19.45
C GLY A 245 23.51 -5.06 -19.30
N LYS A 246 24.60 -4.73 -20.01
CA LYS A 246 25.90 -5.44 -19.94
C LYS A 246 26.65 -5.22 -18.62
N GLY A 247 25.98 -4.85 -17.53
CA GLY A 247 26.56 -4.55 -16.22
C GLY A 247 26.49 -5.74 -15.25
N ARG A 248 27.52 -5.90 -14.40
CA ARG A 248 27.47 -6.82 -13.26
C ARG A 248 26.63 -6.17 -12.13
N ILE A 249 25.75 -6.95 -11.54
CA ILE A 249 25.03 -6.55 -10.33
C ILE A 249 25.82 -7.04 -9.13
N MET A 250 26.28 -6.12 -8.31
CA MET A 250 27.02 -6.42 -7.10
C MET A 250 26.14 -6.24 -5.87
N ILE A 251 26.25 -7.17 -4.94
CA ILE A 251 25.46 -7.19 -3.72
C ILE A 251 26.36 -7.05 -2.51
N VAL A 252 25.99 -6.19 -1.57
CA VAL A 252 26.65 -6.10 -0.27
C VAL A 252 25.92 -7.02 0.71
N GLY A 253 26.60 -8.08 1.14
CA GLY A 253 26.10 -9.02 2.15
C GLY A 253 25.98 -8.42 3.54
N LYS A 254 25.33 -9.14 4.46
CA LYS A 254 25.21 -8.74 5.87
C LYS A 254 26.58 -8.61 6.58
N ASP A 255 27.58 -9.28 6.05
CA ASP A 255 28.98 -9.24 6.51
C ASP A 255 29.77 -8.04 5.95
N GLY A 256 29.10 -7.16 5.20
CA GLY A 256 29.70 -5.99 4.55
C GLY A 256 30.54 -6.32 3.29
N LYS A 257 30.62 -7.59 2.89
CA LYS A 257 31.38 -7.97 1.70
C LYS A 257 30.53 -7.85 0.44
N THR A 258 31.15 -7.33 -0.61
CA THR A 258 30.54 -7.25 -1.94
C THR A 258 30.77 -8.53 -2.71
N ARG A 259 29.70 -9.10 -3.28
CA ARG A 259 29.72 -10.32 -4.10
C ARG A 259 28.97 -10.09 -5.40
N ASP A 260 29.30 -10.86 -6.45
CA ASP A 260 28.48 -10.89 -7.66
C ASP A 260 27.11 -11.50 -7.32
N ALA A 261 26.05 -10.89 -7.83
CA ALA A 261 24.70 -11.34 -7.55
C ALA A 261 24.43 -12.79 -7.99
N THR A 262 25.16 -13.26 -8.98
CA THR A 262 25.06 -14.66 -9.48
C THR A 262 25.68 -15.68 -8.53
N GLU A 263 26.51 -15.23 -7.58
CA GLU A 263 27.19 -16.06 -6.58
C GLU A 263 26.44 -16.09 -5.22
N VAL A 264 25.31 -15.38 -5.13
CA VAL A 264 24.53 -15.23 -3.89
C VAL A 264 23.27 -16.07 -3.99
N GLU A 265 22.98 -16.83 -2.91
CA GLU A 265 21.73 -17.58 -2.81
C GLU A 265 20.51 -16.66 -2.76
N ASP A 266 19.53 -16.97 -3.61
CA ASP A 266 18.26 -16.23 -3.64
C ASP A 266 17.37 -16.70 -2.47
N THR A 267 17.39 -15.95 -1.39
CA THR A 267 16.63 -16.28 -0.19
C THR A 267 15.26 -15.60 -0.22
N PRO A 268 14.15 -16.36 -0.18
CA PRO A 268 12.82 -15.79 -0.12
C PRO A 268 12.64 -14.83 1.04
N ILE A 269 11.93 -13.73 0.79
CA ILE A 269 11.47 -12.80 1.82
C ILE A 269 10.07 -13.24 2.24
N PRO A 270 9.83 -13.54 3.50
CA PRO A 270 8.50 -13.90 3.96
C PRO A 270 7.47 -12.84 3.57
N TYR A 271 6.43 -13.26 2.87
CA TYR A 271 5.35 -12.39 2.42
C TYR A 271 4.02 -13.06 2.59
N GLU A 272 3.08 -12.35 3.18
CA GLU A 272 1.69 -12.76 3.26
C GLU A 272 0.82 -11.63 2.71
N PRO A 273 0.08 -11.89 1.60
CA PRO A 273 -0.75 -10.87 0.99
C PRO A 273 -1.92 -10.51 1.91
N ILE A 274 -2.41 -9.27 1.78
CA ILE A 274 -3.63 -8.86 2.46
C ILE A 274 -4.84 -9.65 1.96
N GLU A 275 -4.86 -9.99 0.68
CA GLU A 275 -5.88 -10.84 0.05
C GLU A 275 -5.30 -12.20 -0.25
N LYS A 276 -5.82 -13.22 0.43
CA LYS A 276 -5.52 -14.62 0.17
C LYS A 276 -6.45 -15.08 -0.95
N LEU A 277 -5.97 -15.00 -2.19
CA LEU A 277 -6.72 -15.53 -3.33
C LEU A 277 -6.90 -17.04 -3.14
N SER A 278 -8.12 -17.53 -3.28
CA SER A 278 -8.36 -18.98 -3.40
C SER A 278 -7.67 -19.50 -4.65
N GLU A 279 -6.85 -20.53 -4.49
CA GLU A 279 -6.25 -21.27 -5.60
C GLU A 279 -7.29 -21.79 -6.59
#